data_ad379490ec04b6538aba11918e1d5027
#
_entry.id   ad379490ec04b6538aba11918e1d5027
#
_cell.length_a   1.000
_cell.length_b   1.000
_cell.length_c   1.000
_cell.angle_alpha   90.00
_cell.angle_beta   90.00
_cell.angle_gamma   90.00
#
_symmetry.space_group_name_H-M   'P 1'
#
loop_
_entity.id
_entity.type
_entity.pdbx_description
1 polymer ?
#
loop_
_entity_poly.entity_id
_entity_poly.type
_entity_poly.pdbx_seq_one_letter_code
_entity_poly.pdbx_strand_id
1 'polypeptide(L)'
;MLLGTGARERRLSAKQFRSTQLSADRTAFDKATRVAAADDGTNYDNVAISLHWATAALVLFQFLTSFTWDYFPRETRETMEGLHTSFGVLLAAVIVTRVIWRLIPGHQKSSLEVGWVRFASKAVHYLLYTALLIQAGLGLTIGWAAGHPIHLFRLPIPGPIAELPRPTRHELREIHQWLGYAIVTIAAGHALAALYHHYGLHDRVLQRMAPWIRKSAASGH
;
A
#
# COMPACT_ATOMS: atom_id res chain seq x y z
N MET A 1 -41.47 14.32 -65.53
CA MET A 1 -41.79 14.64 -64.10
C MET A 1 -41.20 13.60 -63.19
N LEU A 2 -39.85 13.37 -63.16
CA LEU A 2 -39.19 12.34 -62.41
C LEU A 2 -37.80 12.76 -61.81
N LEU A 3 -37.50 14.03 -61.63
CA LEU A 3 -36.20 14.53 -61.19
C LEU A 3 -36.19 15.04 -59.72
N GLY A 4 -37.32 14.93 -58.98
CA GLY A 4 -37.43 15.51 -57.64
C GLY A 4 -37.17 14.54 -56.42
N THR A 5 -37.27 13.24 -56.64
CA THR A 5 -37.27 12.25 -55.56
C THR A 5 -35.86 11.94 -55.02
N GLY A 6 -34.85 11.87 -55.87
CA GLY A 6 -33.47 11.49 -55.41
C GLY A 6 -32.74 12.57 -54.61
N ALA A 7 -33.10 13.84 -54.75
CA ALA A 7 -32.50 14.91 -53.91
C ALA A 7 -33.06 14.97 -52.51
N ARG A 8 -34.31 14.59 -52.31
CA ARG A 8 -34.99 14.54 -51.02
C ARG A 8 -34.48 13.35 -50.21
N GLU A 9 -34.32 12.20 -50.84
CA GLU A 9 -33.77 10.99 -50.17
C GLU A 9 -32.31 11.17 -49.72
N ARG A 10 -31.46 11.80 -50.58
CA ARG A 10 -30.07 12.12 -50.19
C ARG A 10 -30.00 13.09 -49.01
N ARG A 11 -30.89 14.08 -48.93
CA ARG A 11 -30.94 15.01 -47.80
C ARG A 11 -31.43 14.36 -46.50
N LEU A 12 -32.36 13.41 -46.59
CA LEU A 12 -32.82 12.63 -45.40
C LEU A 12 -31.74 11.69 -44.90
N SER A 13 -31.05 10.97 -45.78
CA SER A 13 -29.91 10.10 -45.44
C SER A 13 -28.76 10.88 -44.79
N ALA A 14 -28.41 12.06 -45.31
CA ALA A 14 -27.37 12.93 -44.74
C ALA A 14 -27.77 13.49 -43.38
N LYS A 15 -29.03 13.81 -43.12
CA LYS A 15 -29.52 14.24 -41.81
C LYS A 15 -29.50 13.10 -40.82
N GLN A 16 -29.89 11.90 -41.22
CA GLN A 16 -29.90 10.72 -40.40
C GLN A 16 -28.48 10.28 -40.02
N PHE A 17 -27.55 10.30 -40.97
CA PHE A 17 -26.13 10.04 -40.73
C PHE A 17 -25.53 11.05 -39.75
N ARG A 18 -25.84 12.35 -39.93
CA ARG A 18 -25.36 13.42 -39.05
C ARG A 18 -25.92 13.31 -37.60
N SER A 19 -27.19 12.89 -37.44
CA SER A 19 -27.80 12.69 -36.12
C SER A 19 -27.20 11.49 -35.41
N THR A 20 -26.87 10.42 -36.12
CA THR A 20 -26.22 9.23 -35.56
C THR A 20 -24.77 9.53 -35.12
N GLN A 21 -24.01 10.30 -35.93
CA GLN A 21 -22.68 10.75 -35.52
C GLN A 21 -22.72 11.66 -34.30
N LEU A 22 -23.63 12.64 -34.25
CA LEU A 22 -23.75 13.54 -33.11
C LEU A 22 -24.18 12.80 -31.82
N SER A 23 -24.97 11.73 -31.93
CA SER A 23 -25.31 10.90 -30.76
C SER A 23 -24.13 10.03 -30.29
N ALA A 24 -23.34 9.48 -31.22
CA ALA A 24 -22.13 8.73 -30.91
C ALA A 24 -21.05 9.61 -30.24
N ASP A 25 -20.85 10.82 -30.76
CA ASP A 25 -19.90 11.78 -30.19
C ASP A 25 -20.34 12.26 -28.80
N ARG A 26 -21.64 12.48 -28.58
CA ARG A 26 -22.17 12.79 -27.23
C ARG A 26 -21.95 11.66 -26.26
N THR A 27 -22.22 10.41 -26.63
CA THR A 27 -22.00 9.26 -25.76
C THR A 27 -20.52 9.04 -25.48
N ALA A 28 -19.63 9.25 -26.44
CA ALA A 28 -18.18 9.20 -26.24
C ALA A 28 -17.70 10.32 -25.32
N PHE A 29 -18.20 11.54 -25.49
CA PHE A 29 -17.89 12.69 -24.62
C PHE A 29 -18.41 12.47 -23.19
N ASP A 30 -19.66 12.03 -23.01
CA ASP A 30 -20.23 11.72 -21.71
C ASP A 30 -19.47 10.58 -21.00
N LYS A 31 -19.05 9.56 -21.75
CA LYS A 31 -18.21 8.48 -21.23
C LYS A 31 -16.84 8.98 -20.80
N ALA A 32 -16.19 9.81 -21.63
CA ALA A 32 -14.91 10.42 -21.29
C ALA A 32 -15.01 11.34 -20.06
N THR A 33 -16.07 12.14 -19.99
CA THR A 33 -16.34 13.03 -18.85
C THR A 33 -16.64 12.25 -17.57
N ARG A 34 -17.39 11.14 -17.64
CA ARG A 34 -17.65 10.25 -16.51
C ARG A 34 -16.38 9.53 -16.05
N VAL A 35 -15.51 9.09 -16.96
CA VAL A 35 -14.21 8.49 -16.64
C VAL A 35 -13.29 9.53 -15.99
N ALA A 36 -13.23 10.74 -16.52
CA ALA A 36 -12.47 11.84 -15.94
C ALA A 36 -13.02 12.28 -14.57
N ALA A 37 -14.33 12.29 -14.38
CA ALA A 37 -14.98 12.59 -13.11
C ALA A 37 -14.88 11.44 -12.09
N ALA A 38 -14.71 10.20 -12.55
CA ALA A 38 -14.47 9.03 -11.69
C ALA A 38 -13.03 8.95 -11.20
N ASP A 39 -12.08 9.48 -11.97
CA ASP A 39 -10.69 9.69 -11.57
C ASP A 39 -10.48 11.16 -11.16
N ASP A 40 -11.04 11.53 -10.02
CA ASP A 40 -10.86 12.86 -9.42
C ASP A 40 -9.41 13.12 -8.96
N GLY A 41 -8.47 12.24 -9.29
CA GLY A 41 -7.05 12.35 -8.93
C GLY A 41 -6.77 12.25 -7.42
N THR A 42 -7.81 12.03 -6.60
CA THR A 42 -7.69 12.02 -5.14
C THR A 42 -7.34 10.65 -4.56
N ASN A 43 -7.62 9.56 -5.30
CA ASN A 43 -7.33 8.20 -4.84
C ASN A 43 -5.88 7.80 -5.17
N TYR A 44 -5.27 7.02 -4.29
CA TYR A 44 -4.01 6.36 -4.60
C TYR A 44 -4.22 5.30 -5.70
N ASP A 45 -3.14 5.02 -6.46
CA ASP A 45 -3.18 3.94 -7.43
C ASP A 45 -3.28 2.57 -6.74
N ASN A 46 -3.79 1.55 -7.47
CA ASN A 46 -4.01 0.22 -6.92
C ASN A 46 -2.72 -0.44 -6.42
N VAL A 47 -1.56 -0.11 -7.01
CA VAL A 47 -0.26 -0.64 -6.60
C VAL A 47 0.11 -0.07 -5.22
N ALA A 48 -0.02 1.24 -5.03
CA ALA A 48 0.25 1.88 -3.74
C ALA A 48 -0.67 1.35 -2.64
N ILE A 49 -1.96 1.12 -2.94
CA ILE A 49 -2.92 0.53 -2.00
C ILE A 49 -2.53 -0.90 -1.65
N SER A 50 -2.22 -1.74 -2.65
CA SER A 50 -1.82 -3.13 -2.43
C SER A 50 -0.54 -3.25 -1.61
N LEU A 51 0.48 -2.45 -1.94
CA LEU A 51 1.73 -2.40 -1.19
C LEU A 51 1.52 -1.91 0.26
N HIS A 52 0.57 -0.98 0.47
CA HIS A 52 0.22 -0.52 1.82
C HIS A 52 -0.35 -1.66 2.66
N TRP A 53 -1.36 -2.34 2.16
CA TRP A 53 -2.02 -3.42 2.90
C TRP A 53 -1.13 -4.65 3.06
N ALA A 54 -0.30 -4.97 2.06
CA ALA A 54 0.72 -6.02 2.19
C ALA A 54 1.72 -5.67 3.30
N THR A 55 2.21 -4.42 3.36
CA THR A 55 3.08 -3.96 4.45
C THR A 55 2.40 -4.10 5.81
N ALA A 56 1.15 -3.63 5.94
CA ALA A 56 0.41 -3.69 7.20
C ALA A 56 0.18 -5.13 7.67
N ALA A 57 -0.21 -6.04 6.77
CA ALA A 57 -0.41 -7.45 7.07
C ALA A 57 0.90 -8.13 7.49
N LEU A 58 2.00 -7.88 6.77
CA LEU A 58 3.31 -8.44 7.09
C LEU A 58 3.85 -7.91 8.41
N VAL A 59 3.71 -6.61 8.71
CA VAL A 59 4.12 -6.03 10.01
C VAL A 59 3.34 -6.66 11.15
N LEU A 60 2.02 -6.82 10.99
CA LEU A 60 1.20 -7.48 12.01
C LEU A 60 1.60 -8.94 12.21
N PHE A 61 1.83 -9.67 11.12
CA PHE A 61 2.31 -11.06 11.19
C PHE A 61 3.67 -11.16 11.90
N GLN A 62 4.63 -10.31 11.55
CA GLN A 62 5.96 -10.26 12.18
C GLN A 62 5.87 -9.97 13.67
N PHE A 63 5.03 -9.02 14.06
CA PHE A 63 4.82 -8.69 15.46
C PHE A 63 4.17 -9.84 16.23
N LEU A 64 3.09 -10.41 15.71
CA LEU A 64 2.36 -11.49 16.39
C LEU A 64 3.23 -12.74 16.54
N THR A 65 3.98 -13.12 15.52
CA THR A 65 4.89 -14.28 15.61
C THR A 65 5.97 -14.06 16.66
N SER A 66 6.62 -12.88 16.66
CA SER A 66 7.68 -12.57 17.63
C SER A 66 7.16 -12.38 19.06
N PHE A 67 5.94 -11.90 19.22
CA PHE A 67 5.32 -11.70 20.53
C PHE A 67 4.85 -13.00 21.17
N THR A 68 4.55 -14.03 20.36
CA THR A 68 3.91 -15.25 20.85
C THR A 68 4.81 -16.47 20.91
N TRP A 69 5.94 -16.51 20.18
CA TRP A 69 6.75 -17.74 20.07
C TRP A 69 7.29 -18.28 21.39
N ASP A 70 7.51 -17.45 22.40
CA ASP A 70 8.00 -17.89 23.72
C ASP A 70 6.97 -18.72 24.52
N TYR A 71 5.69 -18.68 24.11
CA TYR A 71 4.61 -19.48 24.71
C TYR A 71 4.51 -20.89 24.13
N PHE A 72 5.29 -21.19 23.07
CA PHE A 72 5.21 -22.48 22.38
C PHE A 72 6.40 -23.39 22.67
N PRO A 73 6.24 -24.73 22.51
CA PRO A 73 7.35 -25.69 22.58
C PRO A 73 8.45 -25.34 21.58
N ARG A 74 9.67 -25.80 21.88
CA ARG A 74 10.89 -25.48 21.13
C ARG A 74 10.76 -25.72 19.63
N GLU A 75 10.20 -26.83 19.19
CA GLU A 75 10.03 -27.18 17.77
C GLU A 75 9.14 -26.18 17.04
N THR A 76 8.01 -25.80 17.65
CA THR A 76 7.10 -24.78 17.10
C THR A 76 7.77 -23.41 17.06
N ARG A 77 8.49 -23.05 18.14
CA ARG A 77 9.24 -21.81 18.22
C ARG A 77 10.28 -21.70 17.09
N GLU A 78 11.11 -22.72 16.87
CA GLU A 78 12.09 -22.75 15.77
C GLU A 78 11.42 -22.55 14.39
N THR A 79 10.26 -23.15 14.19
CA THR A 79 9.45 -22.93 12.99
C THR A 79 8.96 -21.48 12.87
N MET A 80 8.46 -20.88 13.95
CA MET A 80 8.01 -19.49 13.99
C MET A 80 9.16 -18.50 13.75
N GLU A 81 10.34 -18.74 14.32
CA GLU A 81 11.55 -17.95 14.07
C GLU A 81 11.98 -18.03 12.61
N GLY A 82 11.92 -19.20 11.98
CA GLY A 82 12.18 -19.41 10.56
C GLY A 82 11.19 -18.68 9.65
N LEU A 83 9.90 -18.71 10.01
CA LEU A 83 8.85 -17.96 9.30
C LEU A 83 9.03 -16.46 9.48
N HIS A 84 9.31 -15.99 10.71
CA HIS A 84 9.60 -14.58 10.98
C HIS A 84 10.77 -14.08 10.10
N THR A 85 11.86 -14.81 10.02
CA THR A 85 12.99 -14.46 9.16
C THR A 85 12.58 -14.42 7.68
N SER A 86 11.89 -15.45 7.18
CA SER A 86 11.48 -15.53 5.77
C SER A 86 10.51 -14.40 5.38
N PHE A 87 9.48 -14.17 6.17
CA PHE A 87 8.54 -13.08 5.95
C PHE A 87 9.14 -11.71 6.24
N GLY A 88 10.19 -11.64 7.07
CA GLY A 88 10.99 -10.43 7.29
C GLY A 88 11.74 -10.00 6.03
N VAL A 89 12.36 -10.96 5.32
CA VAL A 89 12.99 -10.70 4.00
C VAL A 89 11.95 -10.23 2.98
N LEU A 90 10.77 -10.87 2.94
CA LEU A 90 9.68 -10.45 2.07
C LEU A 90 9.19 -9.04 2.41
N LEU A 91 9.02 -8.74 3.69
CA LEU A 91 8.65 -7.39 4.17
C LEU A 91 9.68 -6.34 3.74
N ALA A 92 10.99 -6.64 3.87
CA ALA A 92 12.06 -5.76 3.39
C ALA A 92 11.91 -5.44 1.90
N ALA A 93 11.67 -6.45 1.05
CA ALA A 93 11.43 -6.27 -0.38
C ALA A 93 10.19 -5.41 -0.66
N VAL A 94 9.08 -5.66 0.04
CA VAL A 94 7.84 -4.88 -0.10
C VAL A 94 8.04 -3.42 0.29
N ILE A 95 8.76 -3.14 1.40
CA ILE A 95 9.04 -1.78 1.86
C ILE A 95 9.91 -1.03 0.84
N VAL A 96 10.99 -1.66 0.36
CA VAL A 96 11.86 -1.06 -0.66
C VAL A 96 11.07 -0.75 -1.92
N THR A 97 10.28 -1.71 -2.41
CA THR A 97 9.39 -1.50 -3.58
C THR A 97 8.43 -0.34 -3.35
N ARG A 98 7.83 -0.24 -2.15
CA ARG A 98 6.90 0.84 -1.80
C ARG A 98 7.58 2.21 -1.77
N VAL A 99 8.81 2.29 -1.24
CA VAL A 99 9.60 3.53 -1.23
C VAL A 99 9.95 3.94 -2.65
N ILE A 100 10.46 3.01 -3.47
CA ILE A 100 10.79 3.27 -4.88
C ILE A 100 9.54 3.74 -5.62
N TRP A 101 8.40 3.04 -5.49
CA TRP A 101 7.13 3.40 -6.13
C TRP A 101 6.69 4.82 -5.79
N ARG A 102 6.88 5.21 -4.54
CA ARG A 102 6.51 6.56 -4.07
C ARG A 102 7.47 7.64 -4.58
N LEU A 103 8.71 7.32 -4.90
CA LEU A 103 9.70 8.26 -5.44
C LEU A 103 9.55 8.49 -6.95
N ILE A 104 8.87 7.60 -7.67
CA ILE A 104 8.61 7.76 -9.10
C ILE A 104 7.68 8.95 -9.32
N PRO A 105 8.03 9.91 -10.20
CA PRO A 105 7.18 11.05 -10.52
C PRO A 105 5.80 10.63 -11.02
N GLY A 106 4.75 11.34 -10.60
CA GLY A 106 3.36 11.03 -10.95
C GLY A 106 2.61 10.13 -9.98
N HIS A 107 3.29 9.38 -9.10
CA HIS A 107 2.66 8.55 -8.08
C HIS A 107 2.52 9.26 -6.71
N GLN A 108 3.02 10.49 -6.63
CA GLN A 108 2.87 11.34 -5.45
C GLN A 108 1.52 12.05 -5.51
N LYS A 109 0.55 11.57 -4.72
CA LYS A 109 -0.74 12.27 -4.61
C LYS A 109 -0.66 13.40 -3.59
N SER A 110 -1.25 14.55 -3.95
CA SER A 110 -1.38 15.67 -3.01
C SER A 110 -2.25 15.28 -1.83
N SER A 111 -1.83 15.64 -0.62
CA SER A 111 -2.70 15.51 0.55
C SER A 111 -3.84 16.52 0.43
N LEU A 112 -5.08 16.08 0.66
CA LEU A 112 -6.26 16.98 0.73
C LEU A 112 -6.26 17.82 2.03
N GLU A 113 -5.46 17.41 3.00
CA GLU A 113 -5.32 18.06 4.29
C GLU A 113 -4.53 19.37 4.17
N VAL A 114 -4.89 20.35 4.99
CA VAL A 114 -4.25 21.68 5.01
C VAL A 114 -3.63 21.93 6.39
N GLY A 115 -2.55 22.71 6.43
CA GLY A 115 -1.93 23.15 7.66
C GLY A 115 -1.26 22.04 8.48
N TRP A 116 -1.47 22.06 9.79
CA TRP A 116 -0.83 21.16 10.75
C TRP A 116 -1.14 19.67 10.51
N VAL A 117 -2.37 19.34 10.16
CA VAL A 117 -2.78 17.94 9.89
C VAL A 117 -1.98 17.34 8.73
N ARG A 118 -1.77 18.13 7.68
CA ARG A 118 -0.92 17.74 6.54
C ARG A 118 0.52 17.47 6.94
N PHE A 119 1.08 18.32 7.82
CA PHE A 119 2.43 18.15 8.33
C PHE A 119 2.53 16.86 9.16
N ALA A 120 1.63 16.69 10.13
CA ALA A 120 1.58 15.50 10.99
C ALA A 120 1.42 14.19 10.20
N SER A 121 0.52 14.16 9.22
CA SER A 121 0.32 13.01 8.32
C SER A 121 1.60 12.65 7.58
N LYS A 122 2.31 13.63 7.00
CA LYS A 122 3.58 13.38 6.33
C LYS A 122 4.67 12.91 7.30
N ALA A 123 4.77 13.53 8.47
CA ALA A 123 5.76 13.19 9.48
C ALA A 123 5.62 11.74 9.93
N VAL A 124 4.40 11.28 10.22
CA VAL A 124 4.11 9.88 10.60
C VAL A 124 4.48 8.91 9.47
N HIS A 125 4.19 9.22 8.22
CA HIS A 125 4.57 8.37 7.10
C HIS A 125 6.09 8.26 6.94
N TYR A 126 6.82 9.38 6.98
CA TYR A 126 8.29 9.35 6.90
C TYR A 126 8.90 8.61 8.09
N LEU A 127 8.37 8.83 9.30
CA LEU A 127 8.82 8.12 10.50
C LEU A 127 8.63 6.60 10.35
N LEU A 128 7.45 6.15 9.91
CA LEU A 128 7.17 4.73 9.69
C LEU A 128 8.05 4.13 8.59
N TYR A 129 8.26 4.82 7.45
CA TYR A 129 9.15 4.32 6.40
C TYR A 129 10.57 4.16 6.90
N THR A 130 11.11 5.17 7.58
CA THR A 130 12.47 5.14 8.12
C THR A 130 12.61 4.04 9.17
N ALA A 131 11.68 3.95 10.11
CA ALA A 131 11.68 2.93 11.14
C ALA A 131 11.61 1.51 10.56
N LEU A 132 10.75 1.28 9.58
CA LEU A 132 10.61 -0.03 8.92
C LEU A 132 11.85 -0.42 8.11
N LEU A 133 12.52 0.53 7.44
CA LEU A 133 13.78 0.26 6.74
C LEU A 133 14.90 -0.10 7.72
N ILE A 134 15.01 0.63 8.83
CA ILE A 134 15.98 0.32 9.90
C ILE A 134 15.67 -1.05 10.50
N GLN A 135 14.40 -1.33 10.81
CA GLN A 135 13.95 -2.62 11.36
C GLN A 135 14.31 -3.79 10.46
N ALA A 136 14.05 -3.65 9.15
CA ALA A 136 14.41 -4.67 8.17
C ALA A 136 15.93 -4.87 8.09
N GLY A 137 16.71 -3.79 8.05
CA GLY A 137 18.17 -3.84 8.07
C GLY A 137 18.73 -4.53 9.32
N LEU A 138 18.20 -4.18 10.50
CA LEU A 138 18.57 -4.85 11.77
C LEU A 138 18.24 -6.34 11.73
N GLY A 139 17.04 -6.72 11.27
CA GLY A 139 16.62 -8.11 11.17
C GLY A 139 17.54 -8.95 10.27
N LEU A 140 17.91 -8.42 9.10
CA LEU A 140 18.87 -9.05 8.20
C LEU A 140 20.26 -9.18 8.87
N THR A 141 20.73 -8.12 9.51
CA THR A 141 22.01 -8.11 10.23
C THR A 141 22.03 -9.16 11.33
N ILE A 142 20.99 -9.25 12.14
CA ILE A 142 20.84 -10.26 13.20
C ILE A 142 20.87 -11.68 12.63
N GLY A 143 20.15 -11.88 11.51
CA GLY A 143 20.11 -13.18 10.84
C GLY A 143 21.50 -13.66 10.38
N TRP A 144 22.29 -12.77 9.80
CA TRP A 144 23.67 -13.09 9.34
C TRP A 144 24.70 -13.07 10.47
N ALA A 145 24.44 -12.36 11.55
CA ALA A 145 25.38 -12.19 12.66
C ALA A 145 25.81 -13.50 13.35
N ALA A 146 25.08 -14.59 13.11
CA ALA A 146 25.44 -15.92 13.61
C ALA A 146 26.46 -16.66 12.73
N GLY A 147 26.95 -16.05 11.64
CA GLY A 147 27.98 -16.60 10.76
C GLY A 147 27.46 -17.64 9.74
N HIS A 148 26.16 -17.78 9.61
CA HIS A 148 25.54 -18.70 8.64
C HIS A 148 24.48 -18.00 7.77
N PRO A 149 24.12 -18.58 6.60
CA PRO A 149 23.08 -18.02 5.74
C PRO A 149 21.74 -17.89 6.47
N ILE A 150 20.99 -16.81 6.21
CA ILE A 150 19.57 -16.78 6.52
C ILE A 150 18.81 -17.59 5.47
N HIS A 151 17.64 -18.08 5.83
CA HIS A 151 16.81 -18.85 4.91
C HIS A 151 15.54 -18.08 4.55
N LEU A 152 15.33 -17.86 3.24
CA LEU A 152 14.04 -17.48 2.71
C LEU A 152 13.27 -18.76 2.42
N PHE A 153 12.48 -19.21 3.38
CA PHE A 153 11.90 -20.56 3.43
C PHE A 153 13.00 -21.63 3.35
N ARG A 154 13.28 -22.20 2.19
CA ARG A 154 14.33 -23.21 1.95
C ARG A 154 15.53 -22.67 1.18
N LEU A 155 15.47 -21.44 0.68
CA LEU A 155 16.54 -20.83 -0.11
C LEU A 155 17.54 -20.15 0.84
N PRO A 156 18.81 -20.60 0.89
CA PRO A 156 19.83 -19.95 1.69
C PRO A 156 20.26 -18.63 1.03
N ILE A 157 20.29 -17.56 1.81
CA ILE A 157 20.80 -16.24 1.40
C ILE A 157 22.07 -15.99 2.19
N PRO A 158 23.25 -16.08 1.57
CA PRO A 158 24.53 -15.80 2.23
C PRO A 158 24.59 -14.34 2.66
N GLY A 159 25.21 -14.09 3.80
CA GLY A 159 25.36 -12.75 4.34
C GLY A 159 26.72 -12.14 3.99
N PRO A 160 26.79 -10.80 3.92
CA PRO A 160 28.03 -10.08 3.67
C PRO A 160 28.87 -9.87 4.94
N ILE A 161 28.40 -10.31 6.10
CA ILE A 161 29.04 -10.05 7.40
C ILE A 161 29.53 -11.35 8.03
N ALA A 162 30.66 -11.25 8.72
CA ALA A 162 31.21 -12.32 9.53
C ALA A 162 30.42 -12.49 10.84
N GLU A 163 30.64 -13.60 11.54
CA GLU A 163 30.05 -13.83 12.86
C GLU A 163 30.40 -12.71 13.84
N LEU A 164 29.39 -12.16 14.48
CA LEU A 164 29.56 -11.12 15.51
C LEU A 164 29.63 -11.74 16.91
N PRO A 165 30.33 -11.07 17.85
CA PRO A 165 30.37 -11.48 19.25
C PRO A 165 28.95 -11.61 19.86
N ARG A 166 28.79 -12.57 20.78
CA ARG A 166 27.49 -12.80 21.44
C ARG A 166 26.90 -11.56 22.09
N PRO A 167 27.66 -10.72 22.82
CA PRO A 167 27.10 -9.49 23.41
C PRO A 167 26.52 -8.55 22.35
N THR A 168 27.23 -8.32 21.26
CA THR A 168 26.77 -7.46 20.15
C THR A 168 25.47 -8.01 19.51
N ARG A 169 25.40 -9.34 19.33
CA ARG A 169 24.17 -9.98 18.80
C ARG A 169 22.98 -9.78 19.74
N HIS A 170 23.23 -9.80 21.06
CA HIS A 170 22.19 -9.56 22.06
C HIS A 170 21.67 -8.12 21.99
N GLU A 171 22.57 -7.15 21.99
CA GLU A 171 22.23 -5.72 21.84
C GLU A 171 21.44 -5.44 20.56
N LEU A 172 21.84 -6.00 19.41
CA LEU A 172 21.10 -5.84 18.16
C LEU A 172 19.68 -6.40 18.24
N ARG A 173 19.48 -7.55 18.93
CA ARG A 173 18.15 -8.12 19.16
C ARG A 173 17.29 -7.23 20.04
N GLU A 174 17.83 -6.68 21.10
CA GLU A 174 17.12 -5.74 21.97
C GLU A 174 16.68 -4.48 21.22
N ILE A 175 17.58 -3.87 20.44
CA ILE A 175 17.27 -2.71 19.60
C ILE A 175 16.16 -3.05 18.61
N HIS A 176 16.25 -4.19 17.91
CA HIS A 176 15.24 -4.67 16.98
C HIS A 176 13.89 -4.86 17.67
N GLN A 177 13.85 -5.44 18.85
CA GLN A 177 12.64 -5.66 19.63
C GLN A 177 11.98 -4.34 20.04
N TRP A 178 12.75 -3.41 20.63
CA TRP A 178 12.22 -2.12 21.07
C TRP A 178 11.73 -1.27 19.89
N LEU A 179 12.47 -1.29 18.77
CA LEU A 179 12.04 -0.62 17.55
C LEU A 179 10.76 -1.26 16.99
N GLY A 180 10.61 -2.56 17.07
CA GLY A 180 9.39 -3.28 16.71
C GLY A 180 8.18 -2.81 17.53
N TYR A 181 8.31 -2.68 18.85
CA TYR A 181 7.24 -2.13 19.71
C TYR A 181 6.89 -0.68 19.34
N ALA A 182 7.90 0.14 19.08
CA ALA A 182 7.70 1.54 18.66
C ALA A 182 6.93 1.61 17.32
N ILE A 183 7.33 0.80 16.32
CA ILE A 183 6.65 0.73 15.02
C ILE A 183 5.18 0.37 15.17
N VAL A 184 4.87 -0.69 15.93
CA VAL A 184 3.48 -1.15 16.11
C VAL A 184 2.65 -0.11 16.85
N THR A 185 3.22 0.55 17.87
CA THR A 185 2.54 1.63 18.60
C THR A 185 2.22 2.81 17.68
N ILE A 186 3.18 3.26 16.86
CA ILE A 186 2.97 4.35 15.90
C ILE A 186 1.97 3.93 14.82
N ALA A 187 2.06 2.70 14.31
CA ALA A 187 1.13 2.17 13.32
C ALA A 187 -0.30 2.06 13.86
N ALA A 188 -0.48 1.65 15.12
CA ALA A 188 -1.78 1.64 15.80
C ALA A 188 -2.35 3.06 15.94
N GLY A 189 -1.54 4.03 16.36
CA GLY A 189 -1.93 5.45 16.41
C GLY A 189 -2.32 5.99 15.03
N HIS A 190 -1.56 5.64 13.99
CA HIS A 190 -1.87 5.98 12.60
C HIS A 190 -3.22 5.40 12.14
N ALA A 191 -3.48 4.14 12.44
CA ALA A 191 -4.75 3.49 12.11
C ALA A 191 -5.94 4.12 12.89
N LEU A 192 -5.77 4.39 14.18
CA LEU A 192 -6.79 5.06 15.00
C LEU A 192 -7.08 6.48 14.50
N ALA A 193 -6.05 7.23 14.09
CA ALA A 193 -6.24 8.54 13.48
C ALA A 193 -7.05 8.45 12.19
N ALA A 194 -6.76 7.49 11.31
CA ALA A 194 -7.51 7.26 10.07
C ALA A 194 -8.99 6.89 10.35
N LEU A 195 -9.24 6.08 11.38
CA LEU A 195 -10.60 5.73 11.83
C LEU A 195 -11.33 6.94 12.40
N TYR A 196 -10.64 7.77 13.22
CA TYR A 196 -11.22 9.00 13.75
C TYR A 196 -11.58 9.99 12.64
N HIS A 197 -10.71 10.15 11.65
CA HIS A 197 -11.00 10.95 10.45
C HIS A 197 -12.25 10.46 9.72
N HIS A 198 -12.39 9.14 9.58
CA HIS A 198 -13.52 8.54 8.87
C HIS A 198 -14.85 8.64 9.64
N TYR A 199 -14.88 8.24 10.93
CA TYR A 199 -16.11 8.16 11.73
C TYR A 199 -16.43 9.43 12.51
N GLY A 200 -15.39 10.19 12.94
CA GLY A 200 -15.57 11.40 13.74
C GLY A 200 -15.65 12.66 12.88
N LEU A 201 -14.73 12.83 11.93
CA LEU A 201 -14.66 14.01 11.06
C LEU A 201 -15.41 13.82 9.73
N HIS A 202 -15.84 12.59 9.42
CA HIS A 202 -16.56 12.23 8.19
C HIS A 202 -15.82 12.64 6.91
N ASP A 203 -14.49 12.62 6.94
CA ASP A 203 -13.66 12.94 5.78
C ASP A 203 -13.28 11.68 4.96
N ARG A 204 -12.60 11.88 3.82
CA ARG A 204 -12.28 10.81 2.88
C ARG A 204 -10.88 10.20 3.06
N VAL A 205 -10.17 10.49 4.16
CA VAL A 205 -8.79 10.04 4.37
C VAL A 205 -8.68 8.51 4.29
N LEU A 206 -9.49 7.78 5.04
CA LEU A 206 -9.49 6.31 5.02
C LEU A 206 -9.90 5.76 3.67
N GLN A 207 -10.89 6.35 3.00
CA GLN A 207 -11.42 5.88 1.71
C GLN A 207 -10.38 5.92 0.59
N ARG A 208 -9.33 6.73 0.71
CA ARG A 208 -8.23 6.79 -0.26
C ARG A 208 -7.36 5.53 -0.25
N MET A 209 -7.27 4.85 0.91
CA MET A 209 -6.51 3.61 1.08
C MET A 209 -7.41 2.36 1.17
N ALA A 210 -8.73 2.57 1.32
CA ALA A 210 -9.74 1.51 1.41
C ALA A 210 -10.95 1.83 0.51
N PRO A 211 -10.79 1.88 -0.83
CA PRO A 211 -11.84 2.31 -1.75
C PRO A 211 -13.07 1.38 -1.73
N TRP A 212 -12.94 0.16 -1.25
CA TRP A 212 -14.07 -0.78 -1.07
C TRP A 212 -15.09 -0.33 -0.02
N ILE A 213 -14.72 0.49 0.95
CA ILE A 213 -15.62 1.03 1.97
C ILE A 213 -16.68 1.94 1.33
N ARG A 214 -16.36 2.64 0.23
CA ARG A 214 -17.32 3.46 -0.53
C ARG A 214 -18.40 2.65 -1.25
N LYS A 215 -18.04 1.45 -1.74
CA LYS A 215 -18.98 0.61 -2.52
C LYS A 215 -20.09 0.03 -1.65
N SER A 216 -19.80 -0.29 -0.39
CA SER A 216 -20.78 -0.86 0.53
C SER A 216 -21.91 0.13 0.90
N ALA A 217 -21.64 1.43 0.94
CA ALA A 217 -22.66 2.44 1.25
C ALA A 217 -23.60 2.73 0.07
N ALA A 218 -23.20 2.42 -1.17
CA ALA A 218 -24.00 2.67 -2.37
C ALA A 218 -24.91 1.49 -2.77
N SER A 219 -24.71 0.31 -2.17
CA SER A 219 -25.49 -0.92 -2.47
C SER A 219 -26.61 -1.21 -1.46
N GLY A 220 -26.88 -0.29 -0.54
CA GLY A 220 -27.87 -0.42 0.55
C GLY A 220 -29.17 0.38 0.33
N HIS A 221 -29.52 0.70 -0.93
CA HIS A 221 -30.80 1.33 -1.27
C HIS A 221 -31.55 0.52 -2.32
#